data_7320f703c15da7bdf4805c17cf4ce28d
#
_entry.id   7320f703c15da7bdf4805c17cf4ce28d
#
_cell.length_a   1.000
_cell.length_b   1.000
_cell.length_c   1.000
_cell.angle_alpha   90.00
_cell.angle_beta   90.00
_cell.angle_gamma   90.00
#
_symmetry.space_group_name_H-M   'P 1'
#
loop_
_entity.id
_entity.type
_entity.pdbx_description
1 polymer ?
#
loop_
_entity_poly.entity_id
_entity_poly.type
_entity_poly.pdbx_seq_one_letter_code
_entity_poly.pdbx_strand_id
1 'polypeptide(L)'
;MGIEKNFFEFFPTRFIYGDESVMNDVDNVIVTKSLANVHGGNDVIGKRLNLGGFLDLTVAAVIEDFDDTMFADEQIVVNLGHSKFAHRREGKLWTAGNGILSVIKVNEKTDENELLKKIDEVYGKDISERARRDSYLSLTRLDKIYTSENNSGYDGLKKGNARLLTAFSIIVMFLLISAIFNYINLSTALSGKRSKEFASRMILGEDKTKVFRRSIYESIGFMTICMCFALLIAYASLPVINRMVNSPIPIVMRVSHEYIHMYLLILGVIALICGIIPALITLNFKPIEVIKGHFRHESKKTFSKILIIIQNVIAIVIIAVALTMESQIKHMMDMPLNAITDSLFICTTSNNEFEKTLQELPYVETFGRAYGRPGQSYGSYGFPLNNDFEKQVRLGIFECDATAFNLFGFKIVRNYGLPSNEGVWLMESAVRKLEIDPDNPVFPEQNSWIIGDAKIAGIIEDVPCNFALSLDDEMVGMVTVSPQY
;
A
#
# COMPACT_ATOMS: atom_id res chain seq x y z
N MET A 1 -10.14 -8.65 -14.60
CA MET A 1 -8.99 -8.20 -15.41
C MET A 1 -9.18 -8.52 -16.87
N GLY A 2 -8.95 -7.58 -17.78
CA GLY A 2 -8.93 -7.85 -19.23
C GLY A 2 -7.50 -8.08 -19.71
N ILE A 3 -7.27 -9.12 -20.51
CA ILE A 3 -5.93 -9.49 -21.01
C ILE A 3 -5.90 -9.69 -22.53
N GLU A 4 -4.73 -9.55 -23.10
CA GLU A 4 -4.44 -10.02 -24.47
C GLU A 4 -3.96 -11.47 -24.47
N LYS A 5 -3.97 -12.12 -25.67
CA LYS A 5 -3.65 -13.55 -25.81
C LYS A 5 -2.27 -13.95 -25.31
N ASN A 6 -1.29 -13.05 -25.43
CA ASN A 6 0.10 -13.29 -25.03
C ASN A 6 0.38 -13.05 -23.52
N PHE A 7 -0.64 -12.74 -22.74
CA PHE A 7 -0.47 -12.49 -21.30
C PHE A 7 0.24 -13.63 -20.57
N PHE A 8 -0.16 -14.89 -20.87
CA PHE A 8 0.39 -16.06 -20.19
C PHE A 8 1.84 -16.39 -20.60
N GLU A 9 2.35 -15.84 -21.71
CA GLU A 9 3.78 -15.90 -22.05
C GLU A 9 4.63 -15.04 -21.12
N PHE A 10 4.08 -13.91 -20.64
CA PHE A 10 4.74 -13.02 -19.69
C PHE A 10 4.54 -13.44 -18.24
N PHE A 11 3.34 -13.94 -17.92
CA PHE A 11 2.90 -14.31 -16.58
C PHE A 11 2.41 -15.77 -16.56
N PRO A 12 3.33 -16.74 -16.54
CA PRO A 12 2.98 -18.15 -16.49
C PRO A 12 2.07 -18.45 -15.30
N THR A 13 0.87 -18.95 -15.59
CA THR A 13 -0.14 -19.24 -14.58
C THR A 13 -0.52 -20.72 -14.68
N ARG A 14 -0.76 -21.37 -13.54
CA ARG A 14 -1.13 -22.77 -13.51
C ARG A 14 -2.62 -22.93 -13.77
N PHE A 15 -2.95 -23.62 -14.86
CA PHE A 15 -4.31 -24.03 -15.17
C PHE A 15 -4.67 -25.27 -14.36
N ILE A 16 -5.84 -25.25 -13.70
CA ILE A 16 -6.44 -26.38 -12.99
C ILE A 16 -7.31 -27.14 -13.98
N TYR A 17 -8.04 -26.41 -14.81
CA TYR A 17 -8.90 -26.92 -15.87
C TYR A 17 -8.76 -26.04 -17.11
N GLY A 18 -8.70 -26.67 -18.30
CA GLY A 18 -8.47 -25.98 -19.55
C GLY A 18 -7.01 -25.56 -19.73
N ASP A 19 -6.76 -24.71 -20.71
CA ASP A 19 -5.45 -24.14 -21.03
C ASP A 19 -5.62 -22.72 -21.62
N GLU A 20 -4.51 -22.08 -21.97
CA GLU A 20 -4.52 -20.72 -22.51
C GLU A 20 -5.25 -20.55 -23.85
N SER A 21 -5.44 -21.65 -24.60
CA SER A 21 -6.11 -21.63 -25.91
C SER A 21 -7.58 -21.21 -25.82
N VAL A 22 -8.21 -21.32 -24.64
CA VAL A 22 -9.58 -20.84 -24.41
C VAL A 22 -9.74 -19.34 -24.69
N MET A 23 -8.65 -18.57 -24.57
CA MET A 23 -8.62 -17.13 -24.90
C MET A 23 -8.61 -16.84 -26.41
N ASN A 24 -8.62 -17.87 -27.29
CA ASN A 24 -8.83 -17.67 -28.72
C ASN A 24 -10.27 -17.29 -29.02
N ASP A 25 -11.19 -17.68 -28.18
CA ASP A 25 -12.59 -17.26 -28.25
C ASP A 25 -12.80 -16.07 -27.31
N VAL A 26 -13.33 -14.99 -27.86
CA VAL A 26 -13.54 -13.74 -27.12
C VAL A 26 -14.70 -13.81 -26.12
N ASP A 27 -15.62 -14.76 -26.31
CA ASP A 27 -16.79 -14.98 -25.45
C ASP A 27 -16.47 -15.90 -24.27
N ASN A 28 -15.22 -16.38 -24.17
CA ASN A 28 -14.76 -17.18 -23.06
C ASN A 28 -14.21 -16.32 -21.91
N VAL A 29 -14.37 -16.85 -20.70
CA VAL A 29 -13.82 -16.28 -19.48
C VAL A 29 -13.06 -17.33 -18.69
N ILE A 30 -11.97 -16.92 -18.08
CA ILE A 30 -11.21 -17.72 -17.12
C ILE A 30 -11.54 -17.21 -15.72
N VAL A 31 -11.78 -18.13 -14.79
CA VAL A 31 -12.04 -17.81 -13.39
C VAL A 31 -10.96 -18.41 -12.49
N THR A 32 -10.72 -17.79 -11.34
CA THR A 32 -9.81 -18.35 -10.33
C THR A 32 -10.48 -19.50 -9.59
N LYS A 33 -9.66 -20.33 -8.96
CA LYS A 33 -10.07 -21.44 -8.11
C LYS A 33 -11.01 -21.04 -6.98
N SER A 34 -10.70 -19.94 -6.31
CA SER A 34 -11.53 -19.43 -5.23
C SER A 34 -12.92 -19.05 -5.73
N LEU A 35 -13.02 -18.35 -6.85
CA LEU A 35 -14.31 -18.00 -7.45
C LEU A 35 -15.07 -19.25 -7.93
N ALA A 36 -14.37 -20.19 -8.58
CA ALA A 36 -14.95 -21.45 -9.00
C ALA A 36 -15.55 -22.24 -7.84
N ASN A 37 -14.84 -22.32 -6.70
CA ASN A 37 -15.31 -23.03 -5.51
C ASN A 37 -16.60 -22.43 -4.92
N VAL A 38 -16.77 -21.12 -4.96
CA VAL A 38 -18.00 -20.43 -4.52
C VAL A 38 -19.19 -20.81 -5.41
N HIS A 39 -18.96 -21.11 -6.69
CA HIS A 39 -20.01 -21.38 -7.69
C HIS A 39 -20.16 -22.88 -8.06
N GLY A 40 -19.61 -23.79 -7.27
CA GLY A 40 -19.77 -25.24 -7.44
C GLY A 40 -18.52 -25.98 -7.94
N GLY A 41 -17.34 -25.39 -7.77
CA GLY A 41 -16.07 -26.01 -8.15
C GLY A 41 -15.94 -26.21 -9.64
N ASN A 42 -15.60 -27.43 -10.07
CA ASN A 42 -15.42 -27.74 -11.50
C ASN A 42 -16.73 -27.69 -12.31
N ASP A 43 -17.90 -27.75 -11.66
CA ASP A 43 -19.19 -27.64 -12.33
C ASP A 43 -19.47 -26.22 -12.88
N VAL A 44 -18.58 -25.27 -12.65
CA VAL A 44 -18.67 -23.92 -13.21
C VAL A 44 -18.33 -23.88 -14.70
N ILE A 45 -17.59 -24.87 -15.20
CA ILE A 45 -17.19 -24.96 -16.61
C ILE A 45 -18.43 -25.09 -17.52
N GLY A 46 -18.45 -24.30 -18.59
CA GLY A 46 -19.57 -24.24 -19.55
C GLY A 46 -20.76 -23.40 -19.07
N LYS A 47 -20.77 -22.93 -17.81
CA LYS A 47 -21.82 -22.01 -17.35
C LYS A 47 -21.60 -20.61 -17.90
N ARG A 48 -22.71 -19.90 -18.11
CA ARG A 48 -22.67 -18.49 -18.48
C ARG A 48 -22.49 -17.61 -17.25
N LEU A 49 -21.59 -16.67 -17.36
CA LEU A 49 -21.30 -15.66 -16.37
C LEU A 49 -21.68 -14.28 -16.93
N ASN A 50 -22.64 -13.63 -16.30
CA ASN A 50 -23.03 -12.26 -16.65
C ASN A 50 -22.24 -11.27 -15.79
N LEU A 51 -21.43 -10.44 -16.42
CA LEU A 51 -20.65 -9.41 -15.75
C LEU A 51 -21.34 -8.05 -15.88
N GLY A 52 -21.95 -7.61 -14.82
CA GLY A 52 -22.55 -6.27 -14.70
C GLY A 52 -23.69 -5.99 -15.67
N GLY A 53 -24.36 -7.01 -16.23
CA GLY A 53 -25.47 -6.87 -17.19
C GLY A 53 -25.05 -6.52 -18.62
N PHE A 54 -23.75 -6.36 -18.89
CA PHE A 54 -23.26 -5.96 -20.22
C PHE A 54 -22.38 -6.99 -20.91
N LEU A 55 -21.85 -7.97 -20.19
CA LEU A 55 -21.01 -9.06 -20.74
C LEU A 55 -21.58 -10.41 -20.32
N ASP A 56 -21.97 -11.23 -21.30
CA ASP A 56 -22.34 -12.62 -21.12
C ASP A 56 -21.24 -13.52 -21.68
N LEU A 57 -20.49 -14.16 -20.80
CA LEU A 57 -19.32 -14.95 -21.12
C LEU A 57 -19.51 -16.40 -20.66
N THR A 58 -18.82 -17.33 -21.32
CA THR A 58 -18.83 -18.74 -20.95
C THR A 58 -17.56 -19.08 -20.16
N VAL A 59 -17.69 -19.67 -18.99
CA VAL A 59 -16.53 -20.12 -18.21
C VAL A 59 -15.88 -21.30 -18.91
N ALA A 60 -14.67 -21.11 -19.44
CA ALA A 60 -13.96 -22.10 -20.24
C ALA A 60 -12.72 -22.68 -19.55
N ALA A 61 -12.16 -21.99 -18.55
CA ALA A 61 -11.01 -22.47 -17.79
C ALA A 61 -11.04 -22.01 -16.35
N VAL A 62 -10.31 -22.76 -15.50
CA VAL A 62 -10.05 -22.42 -14.09
C VAL A 62 -8.55 -22.39 -13.88
N ILE A 63 -8.06 -21.32 -13.28
CA ILE A 63 -6.66 -21.14 -12.92
C ILE A 63 -6.48 -21.13 -11.40
N GLU A 64 -5.25 -21.37 -10.94
CA GLU A 64 -4.90 -21.10 -9.54
C GLU A 64 -5.11 -19.61 -9.24
N ASP A 65 -5.37 -19.29 -7.97
CA ASP A 65 -5.51 -17.91 -7.54
C ASP A 65 -4.20 -17.14 -7.76
N PHE A 66 -4.31 -15.84 -8.00
CA PHE A 66 -3.14 -14.98 -8.19
C PHE A 66 -2.49 -14.55 -6.85
N ASP A 67 -2.63 -15.40 -5.83
CA ASP A 67 -2.05 -15.13 -4.51
C ASP A 67 -0.57 -14.77 -4.62
N ASP A 68 -0.13 -13.83 -3.78
CA ASP A 68 1.25 -13.33 -3.74
C ASP A 68 1.75 -12.65 -5.02
N THR A 69 0.86 -12.31 -5.94
CA THR A 69 1.21 -11.58 -7.17
C THR A 69 0.65 -10.15 -7.15
N MET A 70 1.08 -9.35 -8.11
CA MET A 70 0.51 -8.02 -8.35
C MET A 70 -0.96 -8.06 -8.80
N PHE A 71 -1.48 -9.23 -9.17
CA PHE A 71 -2.85 -9.47 -9.61
C PHE A 71 -3.72 -10.13 -8.53
N ALA A 72 -3.29 -10.13 -7.27
CA ALA A 72 -3.91 -10.91 -6.19
C ALA A 72 -5.42 -10.68 -5.97
N ASP A 73 -5.92 -9.50 -6.34
CA ASP A 73 -7.33 -9.16 -6.17
C ASP A 73 -8.20 -9.55 -7.40
N GLU A 74 -7.57 -10.06 -8.48
CA GLU A 74 -8.24 -10.42 -9.71
C GLU A 74 -8.76 -11.86 -9.66
N GLN A 75 -10.07 -12.01 -9.87
CA GLN A 75 -10.73 -13.33 -9.84
C GLN A 75 -11.26 -13.77 -11.20
N ILE A 76 -11.38 -12.84 -12.13
CA ILE A 76 -11.98 -13.05 -13.45
C ILE A 76 -11.05 -12.50 -14.51
N VAL A 77 -10.77 -13.31 -15.53
CA VAL A 77 -9.90 -12.94 -16.64
C VAL A 77 -10.69 -13.03 -17.95
N VAL A 78 -10.79 -11.90 -18.64
CA VAL A 78 -11.55 -11.75 -19.89
C VAL A 78 -10.64 -11.35 -21.04
N ASN A 79 -11.03 -11.69 -22.26
CA ASN A 79 -10.29 -11.30 -23.45
C ASN A 79 -10.59 -9.85 -23.85
N LEU A 80 -9.56 -9.00 -23.90
CA LEU A 80 -9.67 -7.62 -24.39
C LEU A 80 -10.11 -7.53 -25.87
N GLY A 81 -10.02 -8.63 -26.62
CA GLY A 81 -10.51 -8.75 -28.00
C GLY A 81 -12.03 -8.69 -28.13
N HIS A 82 -12.79 -8.86 -27.06
CA HIS A 82 -14.24 -8.83 -27.10
C HIS A 82 -14.78 -7.49 -27.64
N SER A 83 -15.86 -7.55 -28.46
CA SER A 83 -16.43 -6.39 -29.15
C SER A 83 -16.84 -5.23 -28.21
N LYS A 84 -17.27 -5.55 -27.00
CA LYS A 84 -17.60 -4.54 -25.97
C LYS A 84 -16.39 -3.69 -25.54
N PHE A 85 -15.18 -4.16 -25.78
CA PHE A 85 -13.94 -3.41 -25.55
C PHE A 85 -13.35 -2.78 -26.81
N ALA A 86 -13.99 -2.96 -27.99
CA ALA A 86 -13.49 -2.47 -29.27
C ALA A 86 -13.21 -0.97 -29.26
N HIS A 87 -14.11 -0.17 -28.65
CA HIS A 87 -13.93 1.28 -28.51
C HIS A 87 -12.67 1.67 -27.70
N ARG A 88 -12.16 0.77 -26.86
CA ARG A 88 -10.91 0.95 -26.12
C ARG A 88 -9.68 0.57 -26.96
N ARG A 89 -9.84 -0.15 -28.06
CA ARG A 89 -8.77 -0.62 -28.96
C ARG A 89 -8.64 0.21 -30.23
N GLU A 90 -9.77 0.70 -30.76
CA GLU A 90 -9.81 1.45 -32.03
C GLU A 90 -9.44 2.91 -31.82
N GLY A 91 -8.18 3.19 -31.95
CA GLY A 91 -7.60 4.51 -32.12
C GLY A 91 -7.93 5.58 -31.08
N LYS A 92 -6.95 6.11 -30.42
CA LYS A 92 -6.95 7.12 -29.36
C LYS A 92 -7.12 6.57 -27.93
N LEU A 93 -6.71 5.34 -27.68
CA LEU A 93 -6.53 4.78 -26.34
C LEU A 93 -5.71 5.69 -25.41
N TRP A 94 -4.78 6.42 -25.98
CA TRP A 94 -3.89 7.36 -25.30
C TRP A 94 -4.59 8.60 -24.74
N THR A 95 -5.78 8.93 -25.24
CA THR A 95 -6.50 10.14 -24.82
C THR A 95 -7.70 9.86 -23.90
N ALA A 96 -8.06 8.59 -23.73
CA ALA A 96 -9.33 8.22 -23.09
C ALA A 96 -9.22 7.93 -21.58
N GLY A 97 -8.05 8.09 -20.96
CA GLY A 97 -7.87 7.85 -19.51
C GLY A 97 -8.16 6.39 -19.10
N ASN A 98 -8.10 5.46 -20.04
CA ASN A 98 -8.34 4.05 -19.76
C ASN A 98 -7.11 3.43 -19.10
N GLY A 99 -7.29 2.81 -17.94
CA GLY A 99 -6.24 2.08 -17.23
C GLY A 99 -5.79 0.84 -17.99
N ILE A 100 -4.90 1.01 -18.98
CA ILE A 100 -4.26 -0.10 -19.69
C ILE A 100 -2.81 -0.19 -19.24
N LEU A 101 -2.46 -1.37 -18.71
CA LEU A 101 -1.08 -1.73 -18.42
C LEU A 101 -0.46 -2.38 -19.65
N SER A 102 0.58 -1.79 -20.20
CA SER A 102 1.37 -2.36 -21.27
C SER A 102 2.67 -2.92 -20.73
N VAL A 103 2.92 -4.21 -20.95
CA VAL A 103 4.16 -4.87 -20.53
C VAL A 103 5.00 -5.15 -21.75
N ILE A 104 6.25 -4.73 -21.74
CA ILE A 104 7.20 -4.93 -22.83
C ILE A 104 8.38 -5.76 -22.37
N LYS A 105 8.80 -6.70 -23.18
CA LYS A 105 10.06 -7.43 -23.00
C LYS A 105 11.14 -6.77 -23.83
N VAL A 106 12.17 -6.30 -23.16
CA VAL A 106 13.30 -5.64 -23.80
C VAL A 106 14.55 -6.52 -23.78
N ASN A 107 15.48 -6.27 -24.70
CA ASN A 107 16.77 -6.94 -24.70
C ASN A 107 17.63 -6.41 -23.53
N GLU A 108 18.46 -7.26 -22.92
CA GLU A 108 19.36 -6.89 -21.81
C GLU A 108 20.29 -5.70 -22.09
N LYS A 109 20.59 -5.45 -23.38
CA LYS A 109 21.47 -4.35 -23.83
C LYS A 109 20.71 -3.06 -24.14
N THR A 110 19.40 -3.01 -23.95
CA THR A 110 18.58 -1.83 -24.30
C THR A 110 18.82 -0.73 -23.28
N ASP A 111 19.15 0.47 -23.77
CA ASP A 111 19.17 1.67 -22.94
C ASP A 111 17.72 2.11 -22.70
N GLU A 112 17.31 2.13 -21.43
CA GLU A 112 15.96 2.49 -20.99
C GLU A 112 15.61 3.94 -21.40
N ASN A 113 16.58 4.87 -21.37
CA ASN A 113 16.36 6.27 -21.74
C ASN A 113 16.19 6.45 -23.26
N GLU A 114 16.94 5.69 -24.07
CA GLU A 114 16.78 5.72 -25.51
C GLU A 114 15.44 5.13 -25.95
N LEU A 115 15.04 4.02 -25.28
CA LEU A 115 13.74 3.39 -25.53
C LEU A 115 12.61 4.37 -25.16
N LEU A 116 12.70 5.01 -24.00
CA LEU A 116 11.71 5.99 -23.55
C LEU A 116 11.54 7.14 -24.54
N LYS A 117 12.66 7.68 -25.06
CA LYS A 117 12.62 8.73 -26.09
C LYS A 117 11.92 8.25 -27.36
N LYS A 118 12.22 7.06 -27.85
CA LYS A 118 11.58 6.51 -29.04
C LYS A 118 10.07 6.28 -28.85
N ILE A 119 9.68 5.80 -27.66
CA ILE A 119 8.26 5.64 -27.33
C ILE A 119 7.58 7.02 -27.26
N ASP A 120 8.22 8.02 -26.62
CA ASP A 120 7.68 9.38 -26.52
C ASP A 120 7.54 10.05 -27.88
N GLU A 121 8.47 9.84 -28.81
CA GLU A 121 8.38 10.32 -30.18
C GLU A 121 7.18 9.75 -30.94
N VAL A 122 6.85 8.48 -30.74
CA VAL A 122 5.69 7.83 -31.35
C VAL A 122 4.41 8.28 -30.67
N TYR A 123 4.40 8.25 -29.36
CA TYR A 123 3.29 8.66 -28.51
C TYR A 123 2.94 10.14 -28.74
N GLY A 124 3.94 11.01 -28.84
CA GLY A 124 3.73 12.45 -29.04
C GLY A 124 3.14 12.84 -30.38
N LYS A 125 3.08 11.93 -31.37
CA LYS A 125 2.43 12.18 -32.67
C LYS A 125 0.91 12.04 -32.60
N ASP A 126 0.42 11.20 -31.72
CA ASP A 126 -1.00 10.84 -31.63
C ASP A 126 -1.76 11.58 -30.53
N ILE A 127 -1.04 12.31 -29.67
CA ILE A 127 -1.64 13.03 -28.55
C ILE A 127 -1.78 14.50 -28.85
N SER A 128 -2.88 15.10 -28.38
CA SER A 128 -3.02 16.55 -28.41
C SER A 128 -1.91 17.21 -27.56
N GLU A 129 -1.44 18.38 -27.99
CA GLU A 129 -0.44 19.15 -27.22
C GLU A 129 -0.83 19.36 -25.75
N ARG A 130 -2.12 19.43 -25.47
CA ARG A 130 -2.67 19.56 -24.12
C ARG A 130 -2.44 18.28 -23.31
N ALA A 131 -2.83 17.12 -23.83
CA ALA A 131 -2.62 15.84 -23.15
C ALA A 131 -1.13 15.54 -22.94
N ARG A 132 -0.26 16.01 -23.83
CA ARG A 132 1.18 15.87 -23.72
C ARG A 132 1.80 16.70 -22.58
N ARG A 133 1.22 17.86 -22.26
CA ARG A 133 1.66 18.67 -21.11
C ARG A 133 1.30 18.03 -19.78
N ASP A 134 0.15 17.35 -19.73
CA ASP A 134 -0.43 16.80 -18.50
C ASP A 134 0.00 15.34 -18.24
N SER A 135 0.68 14.71 -19.20
CA SER A 135 1.12 13.32 -19.09
C SER A 135 2.63 13.20 -19.26
N TYR A 136 3.24 12.39 -18.40
CA TYR A 136 4.62 11.97 -18.57
C TYR A 136 4.67 10.46 -18.82
N LEU A 137 5.54 10.06 -19.74
CA LEU A 137 5.80 8.66 -20.02
C LEU A 137 6.94 8.18 -19.12
N SER A 138 6.72 7.07 -18.42
CA SER A 138 7.75 6.44 -17.61
C SER A 138 7.80 4.95 -17.87
N LEU A 139 8.99 4.37 -17.82
CA LEU A 139 9.20 2.94 -17.81
C LEU A 139 9.50 2.51 -16.36
N THR A 140 8.76 1.53 -15.89
CA THR A 140 8.98 0.95 -14.57
C THR A 140 9.33 -0.51 -14.72
N ARG A 141 10.47 -0.92 -14.18
CA ARG A 141 10.87 -2.33 -14.18
C ARG A 141 9.86 -3.15 -13.39
N LEU A 142 9.54 -4.34 -13.88
CA LEU A 142 8.54 -5.22 -13.27
C LEU A 142 8.89 -5.60 -11.81
N ASP A 143 10.19 -5.82 -11.54
CA ASP A 143 10.70 -6.13 -10.19
C ASP A 143 10.56 -4.96 -9.19
N LYS A 144 10.40 -3.73 -9.68
CA LYS A 144 10.22 -2.53 -8.87
C LYS A 144 8.78 -2.00 -8.82
N ILE A 145 7.87 -2.60 -9.60
CA ILE A 145 6.50 -2.08 -9.74
C ILE A 145 5.75 -2.06 -8.41
N TYR A 146 5.97 -3.06 -7.56
CA TYR A 146 5.32 -3.16 -6.25
C TYR A 146 5.64 -1.99 -5.32
N THR A 147 6.85 -1.46 -5.40
CA THR A 147 7.34 -0.34 -4.58
C THR A 147 7.40 0.98 -5.32
N SER A 148 6.93 1.04 -6.58
CA SER A 148 6.96 2.25 -7.38
C SER A 148 5.97 3.29 -6.83
N GLU A 149 6.41 4.55 -6.76
CA GLU A 149 5.57 5.68 -6.35
C GLU A 149 4.65 6.17 -7.47
N ASN A 150 4.84 5.69 -8.70
CA ASN A 150 3.98 6.02 -9.84
C ASN A 150 2.59 5.42 -9.65
N ASN A 151 1.75 6.16 -8.96
CA ASN A 151 0.34 5.84 -8.77
C ASN A 151 -0.48 6.38 -9.94
N SER A 152 -0.40 5.74 -11.10
CA SER A 152 -1.56 5.77 -11.98
C SER A 152 -2.63 4.90 -11.30
N GLY A 153 -3.59 5.50 -10.62
CA GLY A 153 -4.64 4.78 -9.88
C GLY A 153 -5.54 3.89 -10.77
N TYR A 154 -5.14 3.66 -12.01
CA TYR A 154 -5.88 2.96 -13.04
C TYR A 154 -5.24 1.64 -13.49
N ASP A 155 -4.08 1.26 -12.95
CA ASP A 155 -3.39 0.04 -13.39
C ASP A 155 -3.93 -1.26 -12.77
N GLY A 156 -4.82 -1.16 -11.77
CA GLY A 156 -5.41 -2.32 -11.09
C GLY A 156 -4.42 -3.23 -10.37
N LEU A 157 -3.15 -2.81 -10.27
CA LEU A 157 -2.11 -3.63 -9.66
C LEU A 157 -2.06 -3.43 -8.15
N LYS A 158 -1.86 -4.51 -7.44
CA LYS A 158 -1.60 -4.46 -6.00
C LYS A 158 -0.20 -3.90 -5.75
N LYS A 159 -0.14 -2.73 -5.14
CA LYS A 159 1.12 -2.04 -4.83
C LYS A 159 1.33 -1.93 -3.33
N GLY A 160 2.59 -2.02 -2.92
CA GLY A 160 3.03 -1.74 -1.55
C GLY A 160 3.42 -0.27 -1.38
N ASN A 161 3.42 0.18 -0.15
CA ASN A 161 3.93 1.50 0.19
C ASN A 161 5.41 1.41 0.57
N ALA A 162 6.30 1.82 -0.34
CA ALA A 162 7.75 1.78 -0.12
C ALA A 162 8.18 2.63 1.08
N ARG A 163 7.56 3.79 1.31
CA ARG A 163 7.87 4.67 2.44
C ARG A 163 7.52 3.99 3.77
N LEU A 164 6.36 3.33 3.82
CA LEU A 164 5.91 2.57 4.99
C LEU A 164 6.82 1.37 5.27
N LEU A 165 7.21 0.62 4.24
CA LEU A 165 8.16 -0.49 4.33
C LEU A 165 9.52 -0.02 4.85
N THR A 166 10.02 1.11 4.35
CA THR A 166 11.27 1.72 4.80
C THR A 166 11.18 2.16 6.28
N ALA A 167 10.07 2.82 6.66
CA ALA A 167 9.85 3.23 8.04
C ALA A 167 9.83 2.03 9.00
N PHE A 168 9.11 0.96 8.67
CA PHE A 168 9.11 -0.27 9.48
C PHE A 168 10.50 -0.92 9.54
N SER A 169 11.22 -0.95 8.41
CA SER A 169 12.58 -1.50 8.39
C SER A 169 13.54 -0.73 9.30
N ILE A 170 13.43 0.59 9.34
CA ILE A 170 14.21 1.45 10.25
C ILE A 170 13.86 1.14 11.71
N ILE A 171 12.58 1.02 12.05
CA ILE A 171 12.13 0.69 13.41
C ILE A 171 12.68 -0.69 13.83
N VAL A 172 12.56 -1.70 12.98
CA VAL A 172 13.09 -3.05 13.24
C VAL A 172 14.60 -3.01 13.43
N MET A 173 15.33 -2.23 12.63
CA MET A 173 16.78 -2.05 12.78
C MET A 173 17.13 -1.42 14.12
N PHE A 174 16.43 -0.39 14.56
CA PHE A 174 16.63 0.22 15.88
C PHE A 174 16.36 -0.74 17.03
N LEU A 175 15.29 -1.52 16.94
CA LEU A 175 14.98 -2.56 17.93
C LEU A 175 16.08 -3.62 18.01
N LEU A 176 16.60 -4.07 16.85
CA LEU A 176 17.69 -5.04 16.78
C LEU A 176 18.98 -4.48 17.40
N ILE A 177 19.35 -3.25 17.05
CA ILE A 177 20.51 -2.57 17.62
C ILE A 177 20.37 -2.45 19.15
N SER A 178 19.18 -2.05 19.63
CA SER A 178 18.89 -1.96 21.05
C SER A 178 19.02 -3.31 21.76
N ALA A 179 18.54 -4.40 21.15
CA ALA A 179 18.66 -5.75 21.70
C ALA A 179 20.13 -6.21 21.77
N ILE A 180 20.92 -5.93 20.72
CA ILE A 180 22.36 -6.21 20.70
C ILE A 180 23.10 -5.45 21.80
N PHE A 181 22.82 -4.16 21.97
CA PHE A 181 23.41 -3.34 23.02
C PHE A 181 23.06 -3.85 24.42
N ASN A 182 21.79 -4.25 24.62
CA ASN A 182 21.36 -4.85 25.87
C ASN A 182 22.13 -6.13 26.19
N TYR A 183 22.29 -7.03 25.20
CA TYR A 183 23.07 -8.25 25.37
C TYR A 183 24.54 -7.98 25.69
N ILE A 184 25.19 -7.07 24.94
CA ILE A 184 26.57 -6.68 25.17
C ILE A 184 26.75 -6.10 26.59
N ASN A 185 25.79 -5.26 27.02
CA ASN A 185 25.81 -4.61 28.32
C ASN A 185 25.70 -5.65 29.45
N LEU A 186 24.73 -6.57 29.33
CA LEU A 186 24.55 -7.66 30.30
C LEU A 186 25.78 -8.59 30.33
N SER A 187 26.29 -8.99 29.16
CA SER A 187 27.48 -9.85 29.06
C SER A 187 28.73 -9.18 29.64
N THR A 188 28.87 -7.87 29.42
CA THR A 188 29.97 -7.07 30.00
C THR A 188 29.83 -6.93 31.53
N ALA A 189 28.62 -6.73 32.05
CA ALA A 189 28.37 -6.69 33.48
C ALA A 189 28.72 -8.03 34.17
N LEU A 190 28.43 -9.14 33.52
CA LEU A 190 28.76 -10.48 34.01
C LEU A 190 30.24 -10.86 33.81
N SER A 191 30.97 -10.08 33.00
CA SER A 191 32.39 -10.35 32.67
C SER A 191 33.30 -10.39 33.92
N GLY A 192 32.95 -9.72 34.98
CA GLY A 192 33.69 -9.76 36.25
C GLY A 192 33.73 -11.14 36.93
N LYS A 193 32.65 -11.90 36.86
CA LYS A 193 32.61 -13.31 37.30
C LYS A 193 33.38 -14.22 36.37
N ARG A 194 33.18 -14.06 35.06
CA ARG A 194 33.85 -14.85 34.02
C ARG A 194 35.35 -14.58 33.96
N SER A 195 35.82 -13.34 34.20
CA SER A 195 37.24 -13.01 34.16
C SER A 195 38.04 -13.73 35.23
N LYS A 196 37.47 -14.02 36.42
CA LYS A 196 38.13 -14.83 37.44
C LYS A 196 38.34 -16.27 36.99
N GLU A 197 37.32 -16.89 36.35
CA GLU A 197 37.44 -18.24 35.76
C GLU A 197 38.47 -18.26 34.63
N PHE A 198 38.44 -17.30 33.74
CA PHE A 198 39.40 -17.22 32.62
C PHE A 198 40.81 -16.92 33.11
N ALA A 199 41.00 -16.05 34.12
CA ALA A 199 42.30 -15.78 34.70
C ALA A 199 42.93 -17.05 35.31
N SER A 200 42.13 -17.83 36.06
CA SER A 200 42.61 -19.11 36.62
C SER A 200 43.01 -20.12 35.54
N ARG A 201 42.25 -20.22 34.49
CA ARG A 201 42.55 -21.11 33.33
C ARG A 201 43.81 -20.66 32.57
N MET A 202 43.98 -19.34 32.34
CA MET A 202 45.17 -18.79 31.71
C MET A 202 46.46 -19.04 32.50
N ILE A 203 46.36 -18.99 33.84
CA ILE A 203 47.50 -19.32 34.71
C ILE A 203 47.84 -20.81 34.62
N LEU A 204 46.84 -21.68 34.39
CA LEU A 204 47.03 -23.08 34.15
C LEU A 204 47.47 -23.41 32.69
N GLY A 205 47.78 -22.37 31.88
CA GLY A 205 48.36 -22.53 30.54
C GLY A 205 47.33 -22.56 29.41
N GLU A 206 46.09 -22.19 29.63
CA GLU A 206 45.10 -22.09 28.53
C GLU A 206 45.41 -20.86 27.66
N ASP A 207 45.42 -21.07 26.31
CA ASP A 207 45.67 -20.01 25.35
C ASP A 207 44.49 -19.05 25.23
N LYS A 208 44.78 -17.75 25.02
CA LYS A 208 43.79 -16.68 24.79
C LYS A 208 42.83 -16.98 23.65
N THR A 209 43.34 -17.65 22.59
CA THR A 209 42.52 -18.02 21.42
C THR A 209 41.44 -19.04 21.78
N LYS A 210 41.73 -19.97 22.68
CA LYS A 210 40.72 -20.94 23.14
C LYS A 210 39.61 -20.26 23.92
N VAL A 211 39.97 -19.34 24.81
CA VAL A 211 39.00 -18.54 25.58
C VAL A 211 38.13 -17.70 24.65
N PHE A 212 38.71 -17.08 23.64
CA PHE A 212 38.01 -16.30 22.63
C PHE A 212 37.02 -17.15 21.84
N ARG A 213 37.48 -18.28 21.30
CA ARG A 213 36.59 -19.19 20.55
C ARG A 213 35.46 -19.74 21.38
N ARG A 214 35.67 -20.07 22.65
CA ARG A 214 34.64 -20.50 23.56
C ARG A 214 33.56 -19.45 23.75
N SER A 215 33.93 -18.17 23.94
CA SER A 215 32.96 -17.09 24.06
C SER A 215 32.10 -16.93 22.81
N ILE A 216 32.68 -17.12 21.63
CA ILE A 216 31.91 -17.10 20.36
C ILE A 216 30.94 -18.28 20.29
N TYR A 217 31.39 -19.51 20.63
CA TYR A 217 30.50 -20.68 20.61
C TYR A 217 29.35 -20.55 21.60
N GLU A 218 29.57 -19.99 22.81
CA GLU A 218 28.55 -19.71 23.79
C GLU A 218 27.52 -18.69 23.24
N SER A 219 27.99 -17.66 22.57
CA SER A 219 27.11 -16.65 21.94
C SER A 219 26.31 -17.23 20.79
N ILE A 220 26.92 -18.04 19.92
CA ILE A 220 26.20 -18.75 18.84
C ILE A 220 25.11 -19.64 19.40
N GLY A 221 25.43 -20.45 20.42
CA GLY A 221 24.46 -21.34 21.05
C GLY A 221 23.28 -20.57 21.66
N PHE A 222 23.55 -19.49 22.39
CA PHE A 222 22.52 -18.65 22.98
C PHE A 222 21.65 -17.98 21.91
N MET A 223 22.26 -17.41 20.87
CA MET A 223 21.52 -16.75 19.79
C MET A 223 20.69 -17.73 18.96
N THR A 224 21.16 -18.97 18.80
CA THR A 224 20.39 -20.03 18.15
C THR A 224 19.10 -20.36 18.94
N ILE A 225 19.23 -20.48 20.27
CA ILE A 225 18.06 -20.68 21.14
C ILE A 225 17.08 -19.50 21.03
N CYS A 226 17.59 -18.25 21.06
CA CYS A 226 16.78 -17.06 20.89
C CYS A 226 16.05 -17.05 19.54
N MET A 227 16.75 -17.45 18.46
CA MET A 227 16.16 -17.54 17.12
C MET A 227 15.01 -18.58 17.07
N CYS A 228 15.22 -19.75 17.68
CA CYS A 228 14.18 -20.77 17.76
C CYS A 228 12.93 -20.23 18.48
N PHE A 229 13.09 -19.56 19.61
CA PHE A 229 11.97 -18.93 20.32
C PHE A 229 11.33 -17.81 19.50
N ALA A 230 12.11 -16.97 18.83
CA ALA A 230 11.59 -15.91 17.97
C ALA A 230 10.73 -16.47 16.82
N LEU A 231 11.18 -17.53 16.16
CA LEU A 231 10.43 -18.22 15.12
C LEU A 231 9.13 -18.84 15.65
N LEU A 232 9.17 -19.43 16.84
CA LEU A 232 7.99 -20.01 17.48
C LEU A 232 6.95 -18.93 17.83
N ILE A 233 7.39 -17.79 18.39
CA ILE A 233 6.52 -16.65 18.69
C ILE A 233 5.96 -16.05 17.40
N ALA A 234 6.79 -15.87 16.37
CA ALA A 234 6.36 -15.39 15.07
C ALA A 234 5.25 -16.29 14.50
N TYR A 235 5.46 -17.61 14.50
CA TYR A 235 4.45 -18.59 14.06
C TYR A 235 3.16 -18.50 14.85
N ALA A 236 3.22 -18.42 16.18
CA ALA A 236 2.05 -18.33 17.03
C ALA A 236 1.27 -17.02 16.88
N SER A 237 1.94 -15.91 16.52
CA SER A 237 1.31 -14.60 16.33
C SER A 237 0.66 -14.40 14.95
N LEU A 238 0.99 -15.24 13.97
CA LEU A 238 0.52 -15.12 12.59
C LEU A 238 -1.01 -15.05 12.42
N PRO A 239 -1.84 -15.86 13.10
CA PRO A 239 -3.28 -15.75 12.97
C PRO A 239 -3.82 -14.37 13.38
N VAL A 240 -3.19 -13.74 14.37
CA VAL A 240 -3.57 -12.40 14.82
C VAL A 240 -3.15 -11.37 13.79
N ILE A 241 -1.92 -11.46 13.30
CA ILE A 241 -1.37 -10.54 12.29
C ILE A 241 -2.20 -10.61 11.00
N ASN A 242 -2.51 -11.82 10.51
CA ASN A 242 -3.31 -12.02 9.31
C ASN A 242 -4.72 -11.38 9.41
N ARG A 243 -5.34 -11.45 10.59
CA ARG A 243 -6.62 -10.75 10.83
C ARG A 243 -6.46 -9.23 10.80
N MET A 244 -5.37 -8.71 11.36
CA MET A 244 -5.13 -7.25 11.38
C MET A 244 -4.81 -6.69 10.00
N VAL A 245 -4.08 -7.43 9.19
CA VAL A 245 -3.66 -6.99 7.84
C VAL A 245 -4.74 -7.27 6.79
N ASN A 246 -5.77 -8.06 7.15
CA ASN A 246 -6.83 -8.53 6.24
C ASN A 246 -6.26 -9.17 4.96
N SER A 247 -5.10 -9.81 5.07
CA SER A 247 -4.43 -10.52 3.99
C SER A 247 -3.78 -11.76 4.57
N PRO A 248 -3.96 -12.94 3.97
CA PRO A 248 -3.19 -14.10 4.34
C PRO A 248 -1.73 -13.80 3.99
N ILE A 249 -0.94 -13.44 5.00
CA ILE A 249 0.52 -13.53 4.85
C ILE A 249 0.79 -15.03 4.73
N PRO A 250 1.23 -15.53 3.59
CA PRO A 250 1.52 -16.94 3.46
C PRO A 250 2.59 -17.27 4.48
N ILE A 251 2.21 -18.03 5.49
CA ILE A 251 3.09 -18.59 6.52
C ILE A 251 3.95 -19.70 5.93
N VAL A 252 3.80 -19.99 4.74
CA VAL A 252 4.96 -20.50 4.12
C VAL A 252 5.94 -19.32 4.20
N MET A 253 6.53 -19.18 5.42
CA MET A 253 7.95 -19.32 5.35
C MET A 253 8.13 -20.45 4.36
N ARG A 254 8.06 -20.13 3.10
CA ARG A 254 8.80 -20.86 2.11
C ARG A 254 10.18 -20.72 2.70
N VAL A 255 10.51 -21.74 3.52
CA VAL A 255 11.85 -22.10 3.83
C VAL A 255 12.42 -22.54 2.48
N SER A 256 12.25 -21.62 1.50
CA SER A 256 12.93 -21.74 0.25
C SER A 256 14.39 -21.63 0.62
N HIS A 257 15.22 -22.40 0.01
CA HIS A 257 16.66 -22.39 0.23
C HIS A 257 17.24 -20.98 0.36
N GLU A 258 16.67 -20.01 -0.35
CA GLU A 258 17.06 -18.60 -0.37
C GLU A 258 16.89 -17.88 0.97
N TYR A 259 15.77 -18.06 1.65
CA TYR A 259 15.54 -17.38 2.93
C TYR A 259 16.29 -18.01 4.10
N ILE A 260 16.52 -19.32 4.08
CA ILE A 260 17.35 -19.99 5.10
C ILE A 260 18.75 -19.38 5.15
N HIS A 261 19.39 -19.19 4.01
CA HIS A 261 20.72 -18.61 3.97
C HIS A 261 20.74 -17.19 4.55
N MET A 262 19.72 -16.39 4.28
CA MET A 262 19.59 -15.05 4.85
C MET A 262 19.44 -15.09 6.38
N TYR A 263 18.59 -15.96 6.91
CA TYR A 263 18.42 -16.11 8.36
C TYR A 263 19.69 -16.59 9.04
N LEU A 264 20.39 -17.56 8.46
CA LEU A 264 21.68 -18.04 8.98
C LEU A 264 22.76 -16.95 8.92
N LEU A 265 22.78 -16.14 7.87
CA LEU A 265 23.69 -14.99 7.75
C LEU A 265 23.41 -13.96 8.87
N ILE A 266 22.18 -13.57 9.05
CA ILE A 266 21.77 -12.61 10.10
C ILE A 266 22.13 -13.16 11.48
N LEU A 267 21.78 -14.41 11.77
CA LEU A 267 22.13 -15.09 13.01
C LEU A 267 23.64 -15.09 13.24
N GLY A 268 24.43 -15.45 12.22
CA GLY A 268 25.88 -15.48 12.28
C GLY A 268 26.48 -14.11 12.57
N VAL A 269 26.03 -13.06 11.89
CA VAL A 269 26.48 -11.68 12.09
C VAL A 269 26.18 -11.21 13.51
N ILE A 270 24.94 -11.41 13.99
CA ILE A 270 24.54 -11.01 15.35
C ILE A 270 25.34 -11.78 16.40
N ALA A 271 25.48 -13.10 16.24
CA ALA A 271 26.21 -13.93 17.17
C ALA A 271 27.72 -13.56 17.23
N LEU A 272 28.31 -13.20 16.07
CA LEU A 272 29.68 -12.71 16.02
C LEU A 272 29.84 -11.37 16.76
N ILE A 273 28.97 -10.40 16.52
CA ILE A 273 28.99 -9.10 17.22
C ILE A 273 28.84 -9.31 18.73
N CYS A 274 27.85 -10.09 19.13
CA CYS A 274 27.55 -10.41 20.53
C CYS A 274 28.65 -11.26 21.18
N GLY A 275 29.39 -12.07 20.44
CA GLY A 275 30.50 -12.88 20.94
C GLY A 275 31.83 -12.14 21.00
N ILE A 276 32.19 -11.40 19.96
CA ILE A 276 33.46 -10.72 19.83
C ILE A 276 33.65 -9.59 20.83
N ILE A 277 32.63 -8.73 20.95
CA ILE A 277 32.75 -7.53 21.80
C ILE A 277 32.97 -7.90 23.28
N PRO A 278 32.17 -8.77 23.94
CA PRO A 278 32.42 -9.19 25.30
C PRO A 278 33.73 -9.99 25.45
N ALA A 279 34.10 -10.79 24.45
CA ALA A 279 35.32 -11.56 24.48
C ALA A 279 36.59 -10.64 24.49
N LEU A 280 36.59 -9.62 23.60
CA LEU A 280 37.68 -8.62 23.57
C LEU A 280 37.77 -7.85 24.90
N ILE A 281 36.62 -7.49 25.47
CA ILE A 281 36.57 -6.82 26.77
C ILE A 281 37.17 -7.72 27.87
N THR A 282 36.91 -9.02 27.83
CA THR A 282 37.37 -9.97 28.84
C THR A 282 38.84 -10.30 28.66
N LEU A 283 39.34 -10.42 27.43
CA LEU A 283 40.74 -10.75 27.14
C LEU A 283 41.72 -9.59 27.46
N ASN A 284 41.24 -8.36 27.49
CA ASN A 284 42.06 -7.21 27.84
C ASN A 284 42.36 -7.12 29.35
N PHE A 285 41.90 -8.10 30.16
CA PHE A 285 42.30 -8.18 31.58
C PHE A 285 43.63 -8.84 31.78
N LYS A 286 44.44 -8.31 32.68
CA LYS A 286 45.66 -8.97 33.15
C LYS A 286 45.28 -10.02 34.20
N PRO A 287 45.54 -11.32 33.98
CA PRO A 287 45.12 -12.40 34.88
C PRO A 287 45.54 -12.19 36.35
N ILE A 288 46.76 -11.67 36.54
CA ILE A 288 47.37 -11.46 37.86
C ILE A 288 46.59 -10.37 38.66
N GLU A 289 46.16 -9.30 38.01
CA GLU A 289 45.42 -8.21 38.64
C GLU A 289 44.01 -8.66 39.08
N VAL A 290 43.39 -9.57 38.24
CA VAL A 290 42.08 -10.14 38.53
C VAL A 290 42.09 -11.04 39.76
N ILE A 291 43.15 -11.84 39.95
CA ILE A 291 43.28 -12.74 41.11
C ILE A 291 43.65 -12.00 42.36
N LYS A 292 44.49 -10.97 42.29
CA LYS A 292 44.86 -10.12 43.44
C LYS A 292 43.73 -9.22 43.95
N GLY A 293 42.55 -9.23 43.32
CA GLY A 293 41.40 -8.42 43.74
C GLY A 293 41.50 -6.93 43.45
N HIS A 294 42.58 -6.46 42.81
CA HIS A 294 42.79 -5.07 42.41
C HIS A 294 42.04 -4.71 41.12
N PHE A 295 40.81 -5.14 41.02
CA PHE A 295 39.99 -5.00 39.85
C PHE A 295 39.39 -3.61 39.75
N ARG A 296 40.11 -2.63 39.15
CA ARG A 296 39.61 -1.29 38.93
C ARG A 296 38.71 -1.24 37.68
N HIS A 297 37.40 -1.22 37.92
CA HIS A 297 36.33 -1.35 36.92
C HIS A 297 35.95 0.01 36.27
N GLU A 298 36.78 1.05 36.35
CA GLU A 298 36.37 2.43 36.04
C GLU A 298 36.14 2.66 34.52
N SER A 299 36.98 2.19 33.64
CA SER A 299 36.83 2.44 32.19
C SER A 299 35.66 1.72 31.56
N LYS A 300 35.23 0.60 32.14
CA LYS A 300 34.12 -0.21 31.66
C LYS A 300 32.74 0.31 32.02
N LYS A 301 32.65 1.03 33.15
CA LYS A 301 31.40 1.65 33.55
C LYS A 301 30.97 2.76 32.58
N THR A 302 31.92 3.44 31.95
CA THR A 302 31.65 4.51 30.97
C THR A 302 31.09 3.94 29.68
N PHE A 303 31.68 2.84 29.12
CA PHE A 303 31.17 2.20 27.94
C PHE A 303 29.74 1.65 28.14
N SER A 304 29.51 0.94 29.24
CA SER A 304 28.18 0.44 29.61
C SER A 304 27.14 1.56 29.76
N LYS A 305 27.54 2.69 30.40
CA LYS A 305 26.67 3.86 30.54
C LYS A 305 26.28 4.47 29.19
N ILE A 306 27.23 4.58 28.24
CA ILE A 306 26.97 5.10 26.90
C ILE A 306 25.98 4.21 26.19
N LEU A 307 26.14 2.87 26.22
CA LEU A 307 25.22 1.93 25.61
C LEU A 307 23.80 2.04 26.19
N ILE A 308 23.69 2.16 27.51
CA ILE A 308 22.38 2.36 28.18
C ILE A 308 21.73 3.69 27.76
N ILE A 309 22.50 4.77 27.65
CA ILE A 309 21.97 6.06 27.21
C ILE A 309 21.45 5.96 25.80
N ILE A 310 22.22 5.38 24.85
CA ILE A 310 21.80 5.19 23.46
C ILE A 310 20.53 4.35 23.39
N GLN A 311 20.48 3.23 24.13
CA GLN A 311 19.32 2.35 24.17
C GLN A 311 18.07 3.08 24.69
N ASN A 312 18.19 3.88 25.76
CA ASN A 312 17.08 4.65 26.29
C ASN A 312 16.61 5.73 25.29
N VAL A 313 17.54 6.40 24.60
CA VAL A 313 17.20 7.37 23.56
C VAL A 313 16.40 6.69 22.43
N ILE A 314 16.87 5.54 21.95
CA ILE A 314 16.14 4.76 20.92
C ILE A 314 14.72 4.40 21.41
N ALA A 315 14.60 3.89 22.64
CA ALA A 315 13.30 3.53 23.22
C ALA A 315 12.35 4.73 23.31
N ILE A 316 12.84 5.87 23.79
CA ILE A 316 12.05 7.11 23.90
C ILE A 316 11.60 7.58 22.52
N VAL A 317 12.47 7.56 21.52
CA VAL A 317 12.14 7.95 20.14
C VAL A 317 11.03 7.04 19.57
N ILE A 318 11.14 5.73 19.73
CA ILE A 318 10.12 4.77 19.23
C ILE A 318 8.78 5.01 19.92
N ILE A 319 8.77 5.21 21.25
CA ILE A 319 7.54 5.53 22.00
C ILE A 319 6.94 6.85 21.52
N ALA A 320 7.76 7.89 21.36
CA ALA A 320 7.29 9.20 20.87
C ALA A 320 6.65 9.09 19.48
N VAL A 321 7.28 8.35 18.56
CA VAL A 321 6.74 8.10 17.22
C VAL A 321 5.40 7.36 17.31
N ALA A 322 5.30 6.31 18.12
CA ALA A 322 4.07 5.54 18.30
C ALA A 322 2.91 6.41 18.83
N LEU A 323 3.19 7.22 19.87
CA LEU A 323 2.19 8.14 20.43
C LEU A 323 1.77 9.23 19.43
N THR A 324 2.71 9.73 18.63
CA THR A 324 2.41 10.71 17.59
C THR A 324 1.49 10.10 16.52
N MET A 325 1.80 8.88 16.07
CA MET A 325 0.95 8.16 15.09
C MET A 325 -0.45 7.89 15.67
N GLU A 326 -0.55 7.44 16.92
CA GLU A 326 -1.83 7.24 17.60
C GLU A 326 -2.64 8.54 17.66
N SER A 327 -2.01 9.64 18.04
CA SER A 327 -2.63 10.96 18.09
C SER A 327 -3.10 11.43 16.71
N GLN A 328 -2.31 11.19 15.66
CA GLN A 328 -2.69 11.52 14.29
C GLN A 328 -3.89 10.70 13.82
N ILE A 329 -3.88 9.37 14.05
CA ILE A 329 -5.01 8.50 13.72
C ILE A 329 -6.27 8.96 14.46
N LYS A 330 -6.16 9.23 15.76
CA LYS A 330 -7.27 9.72 16.55
C LYS A 330 -7.80 11.06 16.01
N HIS A 331 -6.91 12.00 15.70
CA HIS A 331 -7.30 13.27 15.09
C HIS A 331 -8.05 13.07 13.76
N MET A 332 -7.61 12.13 12.92
CA MET A 332 -8.30 11.79 11.66
C MET A 332 -9.67 11.16 11.90
N MET A 333 -9.79 10.30 12.93
CA MET A 333 -11.08 9.68 13.29
C MET A 333 -12.06 10.68 13.89
N ASP A 334 -11.55 11.67 14.64
CA ASP A 334 -12.35 12.72 15.28
C ASP A 334 -12.62 13.91 14.35
N MET A 335 -12.11 13.88 13.10
CA MET A 335 -12.36 14.94 12.12
C MET A 335 -13.88 15.05 11.83
N PRO A 336 -14.48 16.23 11.93
CA PRO A 336 -15.88 16.39 11.61
C PRO A 336 -16.10 16.08 10.12
N LEU A 337 -16.98 15.15 9.84
CA LEU A 337 -17.36 14.84 8.46
C LEU A 337 -18.21 15.95 7.83
N ASN A 338 -18.73 16.90 8.62
CA ASN A 338 -19.68 17.93 8.20
C ASN A 338 -20.83 17.38 7.35
N ALA A 339 -21.21 16.16 7.67
CA ALA A 339 -22.31 15.42 7.03
C ALA A 339 -23.03 14.59 8.10
N ILE A 340 -24.29 14.25 7.86
CA ILE A 340 -25.04 13.35 8.73
C ILE A 340 -24.51 11.94 8.55
N THR A 341 -24.15 11.31 9.66
CA THR A 341 -23.63 9.92 9.66
C THR A 341 -24.53 8.98 10.45
N ASP A 342 -25.35 9.52 11.33
CA ASP A 342 -26.24 8.74 12.18
C ASP A 342 -27.34 8.08 11.36
N SER A 343 -27.49 6.77 11.54
CA SER A 343 -28.51 5.95 10.85
C SER A 343 -28.35 5.84 9.33
N LEU A 344 -27.23 6.30 8.75
CA LEU A 344 -26.92 6.09 7.33
C LEU A 344 -26.12 4.82 7.11
N PHE A 345 -26.60 3.95 6.24
CA PHE A 345 -25.90 2.77 5.77
C PHE A 345 -25.54 2.94 4.31
N ILE A 346 -24.32 2.54 3.95
CA ILE A 346 -23.84 2.60 2.57
C ILE A 346 -23.69 1.17 2.06
N CYS A 347 -24.38 0.87 0.97
CA CYS A 347 -24.28 -0.40 0.26
C CYS A 347 -23.72 -0.13 -1.13
N THR A 348 -22.69 -0.88 -1.53
CA THR A 348 -22.16 -0.82 -2.90
C THR A 348 -22.85 -1.90 -3.72
N THR A 349 -23.59 -1.49 -4.74
CA THR A 349 -24.28 -2.40 -5.65
C THR A 349 -24.28 -1.84 -7.07
N SER A 350 -24.26 -2.73 -8.05
CA SER A 350 -24.48 -2.41 -9.46
C SER A 350 -25.80 -2.99 -9.98
N ASN A 351 -26.67 -3.50 -9.10
CA ASN A 351 -27.89 -4.20 -9.48
C ASN A 351 -29.13 -3.33 -9.23
N ASN A 352 -29.83 -2.98 -10.28
CA ASN A 352 -31.08 -2.20 -10.21
C ASN A 352 -32.22 -2.95 -9.48
N GLU A 353 -32.19 -4.28 -9.39
CA GLU A 353 -33.17 -5.05 -8.62
C GLU A 353 -33.00 -4.87 -7.11
N PHE A 354 -31.78 -4.62 -6.66
CA PHE A 354 -31.49 -4.35 -5.26
C PHE A 354 -32.22 -3.11 -4.76
N GLU A 355 -32.33 -2.08 -5.58
CA GLU A 355 -33.03 -0.85 -5.22
C GLU A 355 -34.54 -1.07 -5.05
N LYS A 356 -35.16 -1.88 -5.91
CA LYS A 356 -36.55 -2.27 -5.75
C LYS A 356 -36.77 -3.00 -4.43
N THR A 357 -35.85 -3.90 -4.10
CA THR A 357 -35.88 -4.62 -2.83
C THR A 357 -35.76 -3.67 -1.63
N LEU A 358 -34.90 -2.64 -1.70
CA LEU A 358 -34.78 -1.64 -0.64
C LEU A 358 -36.06 -0.86 -0.44
N GLN A 359 -36.78 -0.53 -1.51
CA GLN A 359 -38.08 0.18 -1.43
C GLN A 359 -39.18 -0.64 -0.73
N GLU A 360 -39.10 -1.96 -0.82
CA GLU A 360 -40.08 -2.88 -0.23
C GLU A 360 -39.82 -3.15 1.26
N LEU A 361 -38.67 -2.76 1.79
CA LEU A 361 -38.29 -3.02 3.18
C LEU A 361 -38.93 -2.00 4.12
N PRO A 362 -39.74 -2.41 5.11
CA PRO A 362 -40.51 -1.50 5.96
C PRO A 362 -39.66 -0.65 6.93
N TYR A 363 -38.41 -0.94 7.07
CA TYR A 363 -37.46 -0.22 7.93
C TYR A 363 -36.52 0.69 7.13
N VAL A 364 -36.66 0.78 5.81
CA VAL A 364 -35.95 1.72 4.94
C VAL A 364 -36.85 2.92 4.73
N GLU A 365 -36.52 4.05 5.32
CA GLU A 365 -37.33 5.28 5.18
C GLU A 365 -37.10 5.91 3.80
N THR A 366 -35.87 5.97 3.37
CA THR A 366 -35.48 6.53 2.08
C THR A 366 -34.10 6.05 1.66
N PHE A 367 -33.80 6.12 0.38
CA PHE A 367 -32.45 5.86 -0.13
C PHE A 367 -32.13 6.82 -1.27
N GLY A 368 -30.85 7.07 -1.49
CA GLY A 368 -30.32 7.86 -2.58
C GLY A 368 -29.09 7.21 -3.17
N ARG A 369 -28.77 7.56 -4.40
CA ARG A 369 -27.61 7.06 -5.14
C ARG A 369 -26.47 8.05 -5.08
N ALA A 370 -25.25 7.55 -4.85
CA ALA A 370 -24.07 8.38 -4.86
C ALA A 370 -22.85 7.63 -5.37
N TYR A 371 -22.00 8.31 -6.10
CA TYR A 371 -20.63 7.93 -6.38
C TYR A 371 -19.70 8.78 -5.51
N GLY A 372 -19.02 8.12 -4.60
CA GLY A 372 -18.30 8.78 -3.51
C GLY A 372 -19.17 9.04 -2.28
N ARG A 373 -18.52 9.37 -1.18
CA ARG A 373 -19.14 9.63 0.12
C ARG A 373 -18.26 10.58 0.92
N PRO A 374 -18.78 11.26 1.94
CA PRO A 374 -17.96 12.01 2.87
C PRO A 374 -16.77 11.15 3.36
N GLY A 375 -15.54 11.64 3.19
CA GLY A 375 -14.31 10.91 3.48
C GLY A 375 -13.73 10.07 2.31
N GLN A 376 -14.45 9.91 1.20
CA GLN A 376 -13.97 9.18 0.03
C GLN A 376 -14.62 9.71 -1.25
N SER A 377 -13.91 10.57 -1.99
CA SER A 377 -14.34 11.01 -3.31
C SER A 377 -14.36 9.86 -4.32
N TYR A 378 -15.26 9.94 -5.29
CA TYR A 378 -15.31 8.99 -6.41
C TYR A 378 -14.10 9.11 -7.34
N GLY A 379 -13.63 10.33 -7.53
CA GLY A 379 -12.48 10.63 -8.37
C GLY A 379 -11.90 12.00 -8.05
N SER A 380 -10.84 12.37 -8.73
CA SER A 380 -10.28 13.71 -8.62
C SER A 380 -9.86 14.23 -9.99
N TYR A 381 -10.07 15.54 -10.21
CA TYR A 381 -9.58 16.24 -11.39
C TYR A 381 -8.67 17.38 -11.00
N GLY A 382 -7.63 17.62 -11.81
CA GLY A 382 -6.78 18.78 -11.70
C GLY A 382 -7.41 19.96 -12.46
N PHE A 383 -7.69 21.04 -11.77
CA PHE A 383 -8.20 22.28 -12.33
C PHE A 383 -7.06 23.27 -12.46
N PRO A 384 -6.67 23.70 -13.68
CA PRO A 384 -5.62 24.67 -13.86
C PRO A 384 -6.04 26.04 -13.33
N LEU A 385 -5.13 26.73 -12.65
CA LEU A 385 -5.32 28.10 -12.20
C LEU A 385 -4.80 29.07 -13.28
N ASN A 386 -5.62 30.04 -13.66
CA ASN A 386 -5.24 31.12 -14.58
C ASN A 386 -4.58 30.63 -15.90
N ASN A 387 -5.08 29.54 -16.51
CA ASN A 387 -4.47 28.89 -17.68
C ASN A 387 -3.08 28.30 -17.43
N ASP A 388 -2.61 28.25 -16.20
CA ASP A 388 -1.34 27.65 -15.85
C ASP A 388 -1.55 26.17 -15.47
N PHE A 389 -1.28 25.27 -16.40
CA PHE A 389 -1.40 23.84 -16.19
C PHE A 389 -0.33 23.26 -15.24
N GLU A 390 0.70 24.02 -14.91
CA GLU A 390 1.67 23.65 -13.89
C GLU A 390 1.12 23.90 -12.46
N LYS A 391 0.15 24.83 -12.36
CA LYS A 391 -0.54 25.13 -11.10
C LYS A 391 -1.97 24.61 -11.13
N GLN A 392 -2.15 23.40 -10.64
CA GLN A 392 -3.47 22.77 -10.62
C GLN A 392 -4.00 22.67 -9.19
N VAL A 393 -5.27 22.96 -9.03
CA VAL A 393 -6.04 22.65 -7.83
C VAL A 393 -6.70 21.29 -8.02
N ARG A 394 -6.41 20.36 -7.16
CA ARG A 394 -7.01 19.01 -7.21
C ARG A 394 -8.36 19.01 -6.51
N LEU A 395 -9.43 18.76 -7.26
CA LEU A 395 -10.78 18.66 -6.75
C LEU A 395 -11.20 17.18 -6.65
N GLY A 396 -11.58 16.75 -5.45
CA GLY A 396 -12.28 15.50 -5.24
C GLY A 396 -13.75 15.64 -5.63
N ILE A 397 -14.28 14.67 -6.36
CA ILE A 397 -15.65 14.72 -6.88
C ILE A 397 -16.53 13.75 -6.14
N PHE A 398 -17.70 14.22 -5.76
CA PHE A 398 -18.83 13.44 -5.30
C PHE A 398 -19.97 13.64 -6.28
N GLU A 399 -20.52 12.56 -6.81
CA GLU A 399 -21.71 12.60 -7.65
C GLU A 399 -22.84 11.94 -6.90
N CYS A 400 -24.00 12.58 -6.84
CA CYS A 400 -25.15 12.03 -6.14
C CYS A 400 -26.46 12.52 -6.75
N ASP A 401 -27.54 11.82 -6.43
CA ASP A 401 -28.90 12.34 -6.66
C ASP A 401 -29.32 13.32 -5.56
N ALA A 402 -30.42 14.02 -5.76
CA ALA A 402 -30.91 14.99 -4.81
C ALA A 402 -31.30 14.37 -3.46
N THR A 403 -31.70 13.10 -3.44
CA THR A 403 -32.04 12.37 -2.22
C THR A 403 -30.78 12.09 -1.41
N ALA A 404 -29.72 11.57 -2.04
CA ALA A 404 -28.44 11.34 -1.37
C ALA A 404 -27.79 12.64 -0.89
N PHE A 405 -27.89 13.73 -1.66
CA PHE A 405 -27.41 15.05 -1.22
C PHE A 405 -28.07 15.47 0.10
N ASN A 406 -29.40 15.32 0.18
CA ASN A 406 -30.16 15.63 1.40
C ASN A 406 -29.85 14.67 2.56
N LEU A 407 -29.67 13.36 2.26
CA LEU A 407 -29.31 12.36 3.26
C LEU A 407 -27.94 12.61 3.87
N PHE A 408 -26.95 13.03 3.07
CA PHE A 408 -25.64 13.42 3.59
C PHE A 408 -25.70 14.68 4.46
N GLY A 409 -26.75 15.52 4.28
CA GLY A 409 -27.00 16.69 5.13
C GLY A 409 -25.84 17.68 5.10
N PHE A 410 -25.25 17.92 3.94
CA PHE A 410 -24.17 18.90 3.80
C PHE A 410 -24.61 20.26 4.33
N LYS A 411 -23.79 20.89 5.14
CA LYS A 411 -24.06 22.22 5.65
C LYS A 411 -23.85 23.26 4.57
N ILE A 412 -24.94 23.89 4.17
CA ILE A 412 -24.97 24.92 3.12
C ILE A 412 -24.56 26.25 3.74
N VAL A 413 -23.44 26.80 3.24
CA VAL A 413 -22.92 28.11 3.59
C VAL A 413 -23.59 29.20 2.75
N ARG A 414 -23.77 28.95 1.46
CA ARG A 414 -24.41 29.87 0.53
C ARG A 414 -25.17 29.11 -0.56
N ASN A 415 -26.42 29.55 -0.82
CA ASN A 415 -27.24 28.98 -1.87
C ASN A 415 -27.54 30.08 -2.91
N TYR A 416 -27.29 29.78 -4.20
CA TYR A 416 -27.50 30.72 -5.30
C TYR A 416 -28.89 30.55 -5.97
N GLY A 417 -29.74 29.70 -5.41
CA GLY A 417 -31.14 29.56 -5.84
C GLY A 417 -31.37 28.73 -7.09
N LEU A 418 -30.34 27.99 -7.54
CA LEU A 418 -30.51 27.00 -8.59
C LEU A 418 -31.24 25.76 -8.04
N PRO A 419 -32.02 25.04 -8.89
CA PRO A 419 -32.56 23.75 -8.50
C PRO A 419 -31.43 22.83 -8.00
N SER A 420 -31.71 22.07 -6.94
CA SER A 420 -30.69 21.18 -6.33
C SER A 420 -30.17 20.09 -7.27
N ASN A 421 -30.87 19.83 -8.36
CA ASN A 421 -30.51 18.88 -9.41
C ASN A 421 -29.81 19.50 -10.64
N GLU A 422 -29.55 20.81 -10.61
CA GLU A 422 -28.92 21.55 -11.69
C GLU A 422 -27.74 22.33 -11.14
N GLY A 423 -26.55 21.78 -11.15
CA GLY A 423 -25.37 22.52 -10.78
C GLY A 423 -24.40 21.79 -9.88
N VAL A 424 -23.35 22.51 -9.54
CA VAL A 424 -22.23 22.01 -8.74
C VAL A 424 -22.20 22.76 -7.42
N TRP A 425 -22.06 22.03 -6.33
CA TRP A 425 -21.82 22.58 -5.00
C TRP A 425 -20.32 22.54 -4.72
N LEU A 426 -19.73 23.69 -4.41
CA LEU A 426 -18.31 23.78 -4.09
C LEU A 426 -18.11 23.83 -2.58
N MET A 427 -17.04 23.21 -2.12
CA MET A 427 -16.59 23.40 -0.75
C MET A 427 -15.93 24.77 -0.59
N GLU A 428 -16.00 25.36 0.63
CA GLU A 428 -15.38 26.67 0.89
C GLU A 428 -13.90 26.71 0.52
N SER A 429 -13.15 25.64 0.80
CA SER A 429 -11.76 25.52 0.43
C SER A 429 -11.54 25.47 -1.09
N ALA A 430 -12.49 24.90 -1.84
CA ALA A 430 -12.44 24.87 -3.29
C ALA A 430 -12.64 26.29 -3.87
N VAL A 431 -13.60 27.03 -3.33
CA VAL A 431 -13.85 28.42 -3.73
C VAL A 431 -12.59 29.29 -3.51
N ARG A 432 -11.95 29.15 -2.34
CA ARG A 432 -10.72 29.88 -2.01
C ARG A 432 -9.55 29.50 -2.94
N LYS A 433 -9.33 28.19 -3.18
CA LYS A 433 -8.21 27.71 -3.98
C LYS A 433 -8.38 27.98 -5.48
N LEU A 434 -9.62 27.97 -5.97
CA LEU A 434 -9.95 28.32 -7.36
C LEU A 434 -10.06 29.83 -7.58
N GLU A 435 -9.90 30.64 -6.54
CA GLU A 435 -10.03 32.11 -6.60
C GLU A 435 -11.39 32.58 -7.16
N ILE A 436 -12.47 31.82 -6.86
CA ILE A 436 -13.83 32.15 -7.32
C ILE A 436 -14.41 33.24 -6.42
N ASP A 437 -14.95 34.29 -7.05
CA ASP A 437 -15.66 35.34 -6.33
C ASP A 437 -17.02 34.81 -5.82
N PRO A 438 -17.24 34.76 -4.49
CA PRO A 438 -18.51 34.27 -3.92
C PRO A 438 -19.73 35.12 -4.29
N ASP A 439 -19.54 36.38 -4.69
CA ASP A 439 -20.65 37.28 -5.10
C ASP A 439 -21.00 37.15 -6.59
N ASN A 440 -20.05 36.65 -7.39
CA ASN A 440 -20.26 36.31 -8.80
C ASN A 440 -19.65 34.95 -9.13
N PRO A 441 -20.28 33.84 -8.69
CA PRO A 441 -19.69 32.52 -8.76
C PRO A 441 -19.73 31.96 -10.18
N VAL A 442 -18.62 32.09 -10.87
CA VAL A 442 -18.42 31.56 -12.23
C VAL A 442 -17.19 30.68 -12.25
N PHE A 443 -17.31 29.50 -12.84
CA PHE A 443 -16.12 28.69 -13.09
C PHE A 443 -15.24 29.39 -14.13
N PRO A 444 -13.92 29.34 -13.97
CA PRO A 444 -13.00 29.76 -15.02
C PRO A 444 -13.34 29.03 -16.33
N GLU A 445 -13.47 29.76 -17.45
CA GLU A 445 -13.87 29.23 -18.78
C GLU A 445 -13.04 28.01 -19.22
N GLN A 446 -11.82 27.92 -18.74
CA GLN A 446 -10.87 26.86 -19.06
C GLN A 446 -11.27 25.49 -18.53
N ASN A 447 -12.20 25.42 -17.59
CA ASN A 447 -12.63 24.20 -16.93
C ASN A 447 -13.92 23.61 -17.49
N SER A 448 -14.48 24.26 -18.52
CA SER A 448 -15.74 23.84 -19.17
C SER A 448 -15.73 22.39 -19.70
N TRP A 449 -14.57 21.85 -20.02
CA TRP A 449 -14.44 20.48 -20.52
C TRP A 449 -14.64 19.40 -19.45
N ILE A 450 -14.45 19.75 -18.15
CA ILE A 450 -14.68 18.81 -17.02
C ILE A 450 -16.10 18.94 -16.51
N ILE A 451 -16.60 20.18 -16.42
CA ILE A 451 -17.85 20.51 -15.73
C ILE A 451 -18.96 20.80 -16.76
N GLY A 452 -18.60 20.95 -18.05
CA GLY A 452 -19.53 21.39 -19.09
C GLY A 452 -20.04 22.79 -18.81
N ASP A 453 -21.32 23.02 -19.05
CA ASP A 453 -22.01 24.28 -18.76
C ASP A 453 -22.60 24.32 -17.35
N ALA A 454 -22.15 23.44 -16.45
CA ALA A 454 -22.68 23.39 -15.09
C ALA A 454 -22.42 24.68 -14.33
N LYS A 455 -23.50 25.23 -13.73
CA LYS A 455 -23.45 26.42 -12.90
C LYS A 455 -23.13 26.07 -11.46
N ILE A 456 -22.58 27.00 -10.70
CA ILE A 456 -22.37 26.82 -9.27
C ILE A 456 -23.71 27.03 -8.57
N ALA A 457 -24.24 25.96 -7.97
CA ALA A 457 -25.52 25.99 -7.26
C ALA A 457 -25.39 26.57 -5.85
N GLY A 458 -24.25 26.41 -5.22
CA GLY A 458 -23.97 26.94 -3.89
C GLY A 458 -22.61 26.57 -3.36
N ILE A 459 -22.39 26.96 -2.10
CA ILE A 459 -21.19 26.70 -1.32
C ILE A 459 -21.59 25.90 -0.09
N ILE A 460 -20.85 24.83 0.19
CA ILE A 460 -21.00 23.97 1.38
C ILE A 460 -19.75 24.06 2.26
N GLU A 461 -19.89 23.74 3.56
CA GLU A 461 -18.73 23.57 4.44
C GLU A 461 -17.78 22.49 3.90
N ASP A 462 -16.52 22.58 4.26
CA ASP A 462 -15.51 21.62 3.85
C ASP A 462 -15.83 20.23 4.40
N VAL A 463 -15.80 19.24 3.51
CA VAL A 463 -16.02 17.82 3.82
C VAL A 463 -14.74 17.07 3.44
N PRO A 464 -14.23 16.16 4.26
CA PRO A 464 -13.07 15.37 3.89
C PRO A 464 -13.30 14.62 2.56
N CYS A 465 -12.43 14.85 1.59
CA CYS A 465 -12.52 14.21 0.27
C CYS A 465 -11.79 12.87 0.24
N ASN A 466 -10.76 12.73 1.05
CA ASN A 466 -9.98 11.51 1.12
C ASN A 466 -9.31 11.40 2.49
N PHE A 467 -9.49 10.27 3.18
CA PHE A 467 -8.75 9.94 4.39
C PHE A 467 -7.35 9.38 4.10
N ALA A 468 -6.96 9.23 2.83
CA ALA A 468 -5.63 8.77 2.50
C ALA A 468 -4.58 9.78 2.95
N LEU A 469 -3.57 9.28 3.64
CA LEU A 469 -2.40 9.98 4.16
C LEU A 469 -1.48 10.54 3.03
N SER A 470 -1.99 11.24 2.07
CA SER A 470 -1.15 12.00 1.14
C SER A 470 -0.85 13.36 1.76
N LEU A 471 0.33 13.49 2.31
CA LEU A 471 0.84 14.74 2.92
C LEU A 471 1.02 15.88 1.92
N ASP A 472 0.88 15.63 0.63
CA ASP A 472 1.25 16.60 -0.42
C ASP A 472 0.07 17.22 -1.17
N ASP A 473 -1.17 16.75 -1.00
CA ASP A 473 -2.33 17.30 -1.70
C ASP A 473 -3.49 17.58 -0.73
N GLU A 474 -3.63 18.82 -0.34
CA GLU A 474 -4.90 19.32 0.20
C GLU A 474 -5.98 19.25 -0.89
N MET A 475 -6.55 18.08 -1.06
CA MET A 475 -7.66 17.88 -1.97
C MET A 475 -8.87 18.63 -1.43
N VAL A 476 -9.40 19.53 -2.21
CA VAL A 476 -10.68 20.22 -1.94
C VAL A 476 -11.78 19.56 -2.75
N GLY A 477 -13.04 19.74 -2.42
CA GLY A 477 -14.09 18.94 -3.01
C GLY A 477 -15.18 19.74 -3.72
N MET A 478 -15.86 19.03 -4.60
CA MET A 478 -17.12 19.47 -5.21
C MET A 478 -18.13 18.34 -5.23
N VAL A 479 -19.40 18.69 -5.10
CA VAL A 479 -20.53 17.78 -5.19
C VAL A 479 -21.34 18.13 -6.44
N THR A 480 -21.48 17.18 -7.35
CA THR A 480 -22.38 17.29 -8.50
C THR A 480 -23.67 16.57 -8.21
N VAL A 481 -24.80 17.25 -8.37
CA VAL A 481 -26.12 16.65 -8.21
C VAL A 481 -26.70 16.43 -9.59
N SER A 482 -26.98 15.19 -9.95
CA SER A 482 -27.51 14.81 -11.26
C SER A 482 -28.91 14.21 -11.15
N PRO A 483 -29.84 14.58 -12.03
CA PRO A 483 -31.19 13.97 -12.08
C PRO A 483 -31.18 12.57 -12.73
N GLN A 484 -30.07 12.10 -13.27
CA GLN A 484 -30.02 10.88 -14.09
C GLN A 484 -29.65 9.60 -13.33
N TYR A 485 -29.56 9.63 -12.01
CA TYR A 485 -29.27 8.43 -11.21
C TYR A 485 -30.54 7.83 -10.60
#